data_06e15fe123194272e2d331f8b64b610b
#
_entry.id   06e15fe123194272e2d331f8b64b610b
#
_cell.length_a   1.000
_cell.length_b   1.000
_cell.length_c   1.000
_cell.angle_alpha   90.00
_cell.angle_beta   90.00
_cell.angle_gamma   90.00
#
_symmetry.space_group_name_H-M   'P 1'
#
loop_
_entity.id
_entity.type
_entity.pdbx_description
1 polymer ?
#
loop_
_entity_poly.entity_id
_entity_poly.type
_entity_poly.pdbx_seq_one_letter_code
_entity_poly.pdbx_strand_id
1 'polypeptide(L)'
;GEVTHTLSKLRVGAQNSPNAVLCLNADDSLITSLHDDVPNPVIFYGVSTPLYEEQVSDLSDAPYCIKCKSEYQYDFVTYGHLGGYRCPRCGYARPKPDICVSKVILSDEERSEVVFRDGETEIPATVNLPGGYNIYNACAAMAAAKAMGLELPKAAQSLSRFACGFGRMEKFEINGTDVRMILIKNPAGCNQVLSFLTQRTEPFVFAACLNDRTQDGRDVSWILSLIHISE
;
A
#
# COMPACT_ATOMS: atom_id res chain seq x y z
N GLY A 1 -3.75 -17.49 12.78
CA GLY A 1 -4.31 -16.19 13.07
C GLY A 1 -5.12 -15.64 11.90
N GLU A 2 -5.49 -14.39 11.97
CA GLU A 2 -6.36 -13.69 11.01
C GLU A 2 -5.79 -13.68 9.58
N VAL A 3 -4.50 -13.44 9.43
CA VAL A 3 -3.79 -13.47 8.14
C VAL A 3 -3.94 -14.86 7.48
N THR A 4 -3.71 -15.93 8.20
CA THR A 4 -3.85 -17.31 7.68
C THR A 4 -5.27 -17.59 7.21
N HIS A 5 -6.27 -17.09 7.94
CA HIS A 5 -7.68 -17.24 7.58
C HIS A 5 -8.02 -16.48 6.30
N THR A 6 -7.53 -15.24 6.18
CA THR A 6 -7.74 -14.40 4.98
C THR A 6 -7.09 -15.01 3.75
N LEU A 7 -5.84 -15.46 3.85
CA LEU A 7 -5.15 -16.15 2.75
C LEU A 7 -5.88 -17.42 2.34
N SER A 8 -6.42 -18.18 3.30
CA SER A 8 -7.22 -19.40 3.02
C SER A 8 -8.47 -19.07 2.22
N LYS A 9 -9.21 -18.00 2.59
CA LYS A 9 -10.39 -17.56 1.84
C LYS A 9 -10.04 -17.12 0.42
N LEU A 10 -8.95 -16.39 0.25
CA LEU A 10 -8.48 -15.94 -1.05
C LEU A 10 -8.10 -17.13 -1.95
N ARG A 11 -7.43 -18.16 -1.40
CA ARG A 11 -7.12 -19.41 -2.14
C ARG A 11 -8.38 -20.08 -2.63
N VAL A 12 -9.38 -20.26 -1.77
CA VAL A 12 -10.67 -20.87 -2.15
C VAL A 12 -11.37 -20.07 -3.24
N GLY A 13 -11.40 -18.74 -3.10
CA GLY A 13 -11.98 -17.84 -4.12
C GLY A 13 -11.28 -17.98 -5.47
N ALA A 14 -9.95 -18.00 -5.48
CA ALA A 14 -9.15 -18.16 -6.69
C ALA A 14 -9.39 -19.52 -7.35
N GLN A 15 -9.38 -20.60 -6.59
CA GLN A 15 -9.63 -21.97 -7.09
C GLN A 15 -11.03 -22.12 -7.69
N ASN A 16 -12.03 -21.44 -7.11
CA ASN A 16 -13.40 -21.43 -7.64
C ASN A 16 -13.58 -20.55 -8.89
N SER A 17 -12.56 -19.76 -9.23
CA SER A 17 -12.56 -18.86 -10.39
C SER A 17 -11.25 -19.02 -11.19
N PRO A 18 -10.99 -20.17 -11.82
CA PRO A 18 -9.67 -20.50 -12.38
C PRO A 18 -9.23 -19.58 -13.53
N ASN A 19 -10.15 -18.90 -14.16
CA ASN A 19 -9.86 -17.91 -15.23
C ASN A 19 -9.64 -16.50 -14.72
N ALA A 20 -9.83 -16.24 -13.42
CA ALA A 20 -9.58 -14.94 -12.84
C ALA A 20 -8.07 -14.65 -12.80
N VAL A 21 -7.67 -13.45 -13.21
CA VAL A 21 -6.30 -12.96 -13.08
C VAL A 21 -6.13 -12.36 -11.69
N LEU A 22 -5.10 -12.78 -10.98
CA LEU A 22 -4.76 -12.25 -9.67
C LEU A 22 -3.73 -11.14 -9.81
N CYS A 23 -4.05 -9.93 -9.34
CA CYS A 23 -3.09 -8.85 -9.22
C CYS A 23 -2.53 -8.86 -7.80
N LEU A 24 -1.28 -9.28 -7.63
CA LEU A 24 -0.67 -9.48 -6.32
C LEU A 24 0.45 -8.45 -6.07
N ASN A 25 0.47 -7.89 -4.86
CA ASN A 25 1.56 -7.01 -4.45
C ASN A 25 2.85 -7.82 -4.28
N ALA A 26 3.85 -7.59 -5.15
CA ALA A 26 5.14 -8.26 -5.12
C ALA A 26 5.94 -7.93 -3.84
N ASP A 27 5.70 -6.76 -3.25
CA ASP A 27 6.43 -6.26 -2.10
C ASP A 27 5.94 -6.86 -0.78
N ASP A 28 4.80 -7.58 -0.80
CA ASP A 28 4.21 -8.25 0.36
C ASP A 28 4.45 -9.76 0.28
N SER A 29 5.31 -10.26 1.16
CA SER A 29 5.68 -11.68 1.21
C SER A 29 4.53 -12.62 1.54
N LEU A 30 3.50 -12.13 2.23
CA LEU A 30 2.30 -12.92 2.56
C LEU A 30 1.40 -13.05 1.34
N ILE A 31 1.17 -11.94 0.64
CA ILE A 31 0.30 -11.89 -0.55
C ILE A 31 0.93 -12.67 -1.71
N THR A 32 2.23 -12.54 -1.94
CA THR A 32 2.93 -13.29 -2.99
C THR A 32 2.86 -14.80 -2.79
N SER A 33 2.74 -15.26 -1.54
CA SER A 33 2.63 -16.69 -1.25
C SER A 33 1.37 -17.35 -1.85
N LEU A 34 0.36 -16.58 -2.20
CA LEU A 34 -0.85 -17.10 -2.88
C LEU A 34 -0.53 -17.70 -4.24
N HIS A 35 0.46 -17.16 -4.95
CA HIS A 35 0.85 -17.64 -6.27
C HIS A 35 1.21 -19.14 -6.28
N ASP A 36 1.85 -19.62 -5.22
CA ASP A 36 2.28 -21.01 -5.12
C ASP A 36 1.13 -22.01 -4.98
N ASP A 37 -0.03 -21.56 -4.54
CA ASP A 37 -1.15 -22.40 -4.10
C ASP A 37 -2.36 -22.36 -5.04
N VAL A 38 -2.29 -21.57 -6.11
CA VAL A 38 -3.42 -21.39 -7.03
C VAL A 38 -2.98 -21.49 -8.50
N PRO A 39 -3.85 -22.06 -9.37
CA PRO A 39 -3.54 -22.22 -10.81
C PRO A 39 -3.76 -20.94 -11.62
N ASN A 40 -4.25 -19.87 -11.00
CA ASN A 40 -4.66 -18.66 -11.67
C ASN A 40 -3.48 -17.90 -12.29
N PRO A 41 -3.67 -17.23 -13.44
CA PRO A 41 -2.70 -16.27 -13.94
C PRO A 41 -2.46 -15.16 -12.91
N VAL A 42 -1.20 -14.76 -12.73
CA VAL A 42 -0.82 -13.71 -11.78
C VAL A 42 -0.15 -12.55 -12.53
N ILE A 43 -0.49 -11.34 -12.16
CA ILE A 43 0.25 -10.12 -12.48
C ILE A 43 0.78 -9.57 -11.16
N PHE A 44 2.10 -9.53 -11.04
CA PHE A 44 2.76 -8.92 -9.89
C PHE A 44 2.91 -7.42 -10.10
N TYR A 45 2.54 -6.64 -9.09
CA TYR A 45 2.80 -5.21 -9.06
C TYR A 45 3.60 -4.82 -7.81
N GLY A 46 4.24 -3.67 -7.83
CA GLY A 46 5.00 -3.20 -6.67
C GLY A 46 5.67 -1.85 -6.90
N VAL A 47 6.41 -1.39 -5.89
CA VAL A 47 7.18 -0.15 -5.92
C VAL A 47 8.66 -0.52 -5.86
N SER A 48 9.42 -0.11 -6.87
CA SER A 48 10.84 -0.47 -7.03
C SER A 48 11.79 0.71 -6.76
N THR A 49 11.32 1.67 -5.95
CA THR A 49 12.07 2.85 -5.52
C THR A 49 11.65 3.20 -4.09
N PRO A 50 12.53 3.79 -3.27
CA PRO A 50 12.15 4.30 -1.95
C PRO A 50 11.01 5.31 -2.07
N LEU A 51 10.07 5.28 -1.12
CA LEU A 51 8.96 6.23 -1.05
C LEU A 51 9.25 7.39 -0.10
N TYR A 52 10.15 7.20 0.85
CA TYR A 52 10.51 8.17 1.89
C TYR A 52 12.03 8.20 2.04
N GLU A 53 12.58 9.37 2.37
CA GLU A 53 14.03 9.55 2.60
C GLU A 53 14.50 8.83 3.87
N GLU A 54 13.68 8.85 4.93
CA GLU A 54 13.94 8.12 6.16
C GLU A 54 13.02 6.91 6.27
N GLN A 55 13.62 5.75 6.50
CA GLN A 55 12.87 4.51 6.74
C GLN A 55 12.46 4.45 8.21
N VAL A 56 11.19 4.63 8.50
CA VAL A 56 10.63 4.31 9.82
C VAL A 56 10.44 2.79 9.88
N SER A 57 11.45 2.08 10.44
CA SER A 57 11.56 0.62 10.35
C SER A 57 10.81 -0.17 11.44
N ASP A 58 10.06 0.47 12.33
CA ASP A 58 9.70 -0.15 13.60
C ASP A 58 8.47 -1.08 13.62
N LEU A 59 7.73 -1.21 12.53
CA LEU A 59 6.58 -2.11 12.49
C LEU A 59 6.64 -3.03 11.27
N SER A 60 7.31 -4.17 11.44
CA SER A 60 7.25 -5.26 10.47
C SER A 60 6.15 -6.24 10.86
N ASP A 61 5.00 -6.17 10.15
CA ASP A 61 3.90 -7.12 10.33
C ASP A 61 4.27 -8.54 9.91
N ALA A 62 5.34 -8.71 9.13
CA ALA A 62 5.77 -10.00 8.61
C ALA A 62 7.31 -10.15 8.59
N PRO A 63 8.00 -10.14 9.76
CA PRO A 63 9.46 -10.21 9.80
C PRO A 63 10.02 -11.58 9.41
N TYR A 64 9.20 -12.63 9.47
CA TYR A 64 9.63 -14.01 9.26
C TYR A 64 9.09 -14.63 7.98
N CYS A 65 9.95 -15.37 7.31
CA CYS A 65 9.62 -16.09 6.10
C CYS A 65 8.40 -17.01 6.30
N ILE A 66 7.40 -16.86 5.45
CA ILE A 66 6.16 -17.65 5.53
C ILE A 66 6.43 -19.14 5.34
N LYS A 67 7.49 -19.51 4.59
CA LYS A 67 7.84 -20.91 4.28
C LYS A 67 8.67 -21.57 5.37
N CYS A 68 9.74 -20.94 5.86
CA CYS A 68 10.69 -21.58 6.76
C CYS A 68 10.88 -20.87 8.11
N LYS A 69 10.18 -19.80 8.37
CA LYS A 69 10.20 -19.02 9.63
C LYS A 69 11.56 -18.37 9.98
N SER A 70 12.50 -18.33 9.04
CA SER A 70 13.72 -17.53 9.22
C SER A 70 13.40 -16.07 8.97
N GLU A 71 14.14 -15.17 9.60
CA GLU A 71 14.00 -13.74 9.40
C GLU A 71 14.33 -13.34 7.95
N TYR A 72 13.56 -12.38 7.40
CA TYR A 72 13.84 -11.84 6.07
C TYR A 72 14.99 -10.87 6.10
N GLN A 73 15.70 -10.81 4.99
CA GLN A 73 16.58 -9.71 4.63
C GLN A 73 15.91 -8.85 3.58
N TYR A 74 16.10 -7.53 3.66
CA TYR A 74 15.52 -6.58 2.74
C TYR A 74 16.62 -5.83 1.99
N ASP A 75 16.52 -5.79 0.67
CA ASP A 75 17.39 -4.94 -0.17
C ASP A 75 16.93 -3.48 -0.10
N PHE A 76 15.64 -3.26 0.07
CA PHE A 76 15.00 -1.97 0.35
C PHE A 76 13.66 -2.19 1.04
N VAL A 77 13.23 -1.19 1.79
CA VAL A 77 11.88 -1.14 2.41
C VAL A 77 11.17 0.10 1.89
N THR A 78 9.90 -0.02 1.56
CA THR A 78 9.07 1.12 1.16
C THR A 78 8.30 1.67 2.36
N TYR A 79 7.50 0.82 3.02
CA TYR A 79 6.96 1.10 4.35
C TYR A 79 6.48 -0.21 5.02
N GLY A 80 6.48 -0.25 6.36
CA GLY A 80 6.14 -1.46 7.12
C GLY A 80 7.00 -2.65 6.67
N HIS A 81 6.35 -3.74 6.28
CA HIS A 81 7.01 -4.95 5.78
C HIS A 81 7.09 -5.03 4.25
N LEU A 82 6.68 -3.97 3.54
CA LEU A 82 6.68 -3.95 2.08
C LEU A 82 8.06 -3.56 1.54
N GLY A 83 8.54 -4.32 0.56
CA GLY A 83 9.84 -4.03 -0.06
C GLY A 83 10.48 -5.21 -0.78
N GLY A 84 11.78 -5.10 -1.00
CA GLY A 84 12.62 -6.11 -1.64
C GLY A 84 13.07 -7.18 -0.66
N TYR A 85 12.15 -8.02 -0.19
CA TYR A 85 12.45 -9.09 0.76
C TYR A 85 13.11 -10.31 0.10
N ARG A 86 13.97 -10.99 0.85
CA ARG A 86 14.47 -12.33 0.54
C ARG A 86 14.75 -13.12 1.81
N CYS A 87 14.50 -14.41 1.75
CA CYS A 87 14.84 -15.34 2.83
C CYS A 87 16.25 -15.91 2.61
N PRO A 88 17.20 -15.70 3.52
CA PRO A 88 18.56 -16.22 3.36
C PRO A 88 18.64 -17.75 3.49
N ARG A 89 17.64 -18.38 4.10
CA ARG A 89 17.62 -19.82 4.35
C ARG A 89 16.99 -20.65 3.22
N CYS A 90 15.84 -20.24 2.71
CA CYS A 90 15.10 -21.05 1.72
C CYS A 90 15.04 -20.41 0.33
N GLY A 91 15.58 -19.20 0.15
CA GLY A 91 15.59 -18.50 -1.13
C GLY A 91 14.26 -17.85 -1.52
N TYR A 92 13.20 -17.97 -0.71
CA TYR A 92 11.92 -17.29 -1.00
C TYR A 92 12.14 -15.78 -1.01
N ALA A 93 11.79 -15.13 -2.11
CA ALA A 93 12.10 -13.73 -2.33
C ALA A 93 10.98 -13.01 -3.10
N ARG A 94 11.05 -11.70 -3.09
CA ARG A 94 10.21 -10.82 -3.89
C ARG A 94 10.25 -11.21 -5.36
N PRO A 95 9.12 -11.53 -5.99
CA PRO A 95 9.08 -11.75 -7.43
C PRO A 95 9.35 -10.44 -8.18
N LYS A 96 9.87 -10.55 -9.41
CA LYS A 96 9.99 -9.39 -10.29
C LYS A 96 8.58 -8.90 -10.65
N PRO A 97 8.23 -7.63 -10.39
CA PRO A 97 6.93 -7.11 -10.79
C PRO A 97 6.77 -7.05 -12.31
N ASP A 98 5.59 -7.40 -12.79
CA ASP A 98 5.20 -7.21 -14.20
C ASP A 98 4.93 -5.74 -14.49
N ILE A 99 4.41 -5.01 -13.51
CA ILE A 99 4.24 -3.56 -13.56
C ILE A 99 4.68 -2.97 -12.22
N CYS A 100 5.45 -1.90 -12.24
CA CYS A 100 5.92 -1.27 -11.01
C CYS A 100 6.01 0.24 -11.13
N VAL A 101 5.99 0.92 -9.98
CA VAL A 101 6.48 2.30 -9.89
C VAL A 101 8.00 2.25 -9.84
N SER A 102 8.64 2.77 -10.88
CA SER A 102 10.10 2.78 -11.03
C SER A 102 10.76 4.05 -10.52
N LYS A 103 9.98 5.15 -10.49
CA LYS A 103 10.44 6.47 -10.01
C LYS A 103 9.29 7.19 -9.31
N VAL A 104 9.60 7.91 -8.23
CA VAL A 104 8.75 8.95 -7.64
C VAL A 104 9.46 10.27 -7.90
N ILE A 105 8.83 11.15 -8.70
CA ILE A 105 9.39 12.44 -9.10
C ILE A 105 9.04 13.50 -8.06
N LEU A 106 7.79 13.46 -7.58
CA LEU A 106 7.24 14.35 -6.58
C LEU A 106 6.25 13.55 -5.71
N SER A 107 6.27 13.78 -4.43
CA SER A 107 5.18 13.36 -3.54
C SER A 107 4.97 14.47 -2.51
N ASP A 108 3.83 15.12 -2.60
CA ASP A 108 3.44 16.22 -1.72
C ASP A 108 2.12 15.95 -1.01
N GLU A 109 1.56 16.97 -0.36
CA GLU A 109 0.32 16.87 0.39
C GLU A 109 -0.94 16.72 -0.48
N GLU A 110 -0.82 16.80 -1.80
CA GLU A 110 -1.96 16.79 -2.71
C GLU A 110 -1.91 15.63 -3.69
N ARG A 111 -0.70 15.30 -4.18
CA ARG A 111 -0.52 14.34 -5.25
C ARG A 111 0.88 13.71 -5.23
N SER A 112 1.02 12.67 -6.03
CA SER A 112 2.33 12.09 -6.35
C SER A 112 2.52 12.04 -7.86
N GLU A 113 3.70 12.45 -8.34
CA GLU A 113 4.13 12.29 -9.73
C GLU A 113 5.08 11.09 -9.80
N VAL A 114 4.69 10.09 -10.55
CA VAL A 114 5.37 8.79 -10.61
C VAL A 114 5.62 8.36 -12.04
N VAL A 115 6.54 7.42 -12.21
CA VAL A 115 6.72 6.71 -13.47
C VAL A 115 6.41 5.25 -13.22
N PHE A 116 5.38 4.73 -13.88
CA PHE A 116 5.15 3.29 -13.97
C PHE A 116 6.06 2.70 -15.03
N ARG A 117 6.43 1.43 -14.85
CA ARG A 117 7.20 0.65 -15.83
C ARG A 117 6.50 -0.67 -16.06
N ASP A 118 6.25 -0.95 -17.36
CA ASP A 118 5.75 -2.21 -17.88
C ASP A 118 6.78 -2.78 -18.87
N GLY A 119 7.53 -3.79 -18.45
CA GLY A 119 8.72 -4.23 -19.19
C GLY A 119 9.74 -3.09 -19.35
N GLU A 120 9.99 -2.69 -20.60
CA GLU A 120 10.88 -1.57 -20.94
C GLU A 120 10.13 -0.23 -21.14
N THR A 121 8.79 -0.24 -21.06
CA THR A 121 7.98 0.95 -21.30
C THR A 121 7.81 1.76 -20.03
N GLU A 122 8.23 3.02 -20.07
CA GLU A 122 7.99 3.99 -18.99
C GLU A 122 6.70 4.78 -19.27
N ILE A 123 5.84 4.92 -18.26
CA ILE A 123 4.54 5.58 -18.35
C ILE A 123 4.45 6.60 -17.22
N PRO A 124 4.70 7.89 -17.50
CA PRO A 124 4.53 8.96 -16.52
C PRO A 124 3.06 9.10 -16.11
N ALA A 125 2.81 9.37 -14.83
CA ALA A 125 1.48 9.55 -14.30
C ALA A 125 1.46 10.48 -13.10
N THR A 126 0.32 11.16 -12.92
CA THR A 126 -0.01 11.87 -11.69
C THR A 126 -1.06 11.06 -10.92
N VAL A 127 -0.73 10.69 -9.70
CA VAL A 127 -1.67 10.10 -8.74
C VAL A 127 -2.22 11.26 -7.92
N ASN A 128 -3.47 11.63 -8.17
CA ASN A 128 -4.11 12.81 -7.56
C ASN A 128 -4.57 12.52 -6.11
N LEU A 129 -3.72 11.84 -5.37
CA LEU A 129 -3.90 11.48 -3.95
C LEU A 129 -2.53 11.49 -3.28
N PRO A 130 -2.42 12.04 -2.07
CA PRO A 130 -1.17 12.06 -1.32
C PRO A 130 -0.88 10.73 -0.64
N GLY A 131 0.39 10.52 -0.30
CA GLY A 131 0.86 9.43 0.54
C GLY A 131 1.23 8.15 -0.22
N GLY A 132 2.26 7.47 0.27
CA GLY A 132 2.86 6.30 -0.36
C GLY A 132 1.89 5.14 -0.56
N TYR A 133 0.92 4.94 0.34
CA TYR A 133 -0.11 3.90 0.17
C TYR A 133 -0.99 4.14 -1.07
N ASN A 134 -1.21 5.40 -1.48
CA ASN A 134 -1.95 5.72 -2.70
C ASN A 134 -1.10 5.45 -3.96
N ILE A 135 0.21 5.51 -3.87
CA ILE A 135 1.12 5.05 -4.93
C ILE A 135 0.93 3.54 -5.14
N TYR A 136 0.86 2.74 -4.06
CA TYR A 136 0.54 1.30 -4.16
C TYR A 136 -0.85 1.04 -4.71
N ASN A 137 -1.86 1.79 -4.27
CA ASN A 137 -3.23 1.68 -4.81
C ASN A 137 -3.28 1.98 -6.30
N ALA A 138 -2.57 3.02 -6.74
CA ALA A 138 -2.45 3.36 -8.16
C ALA A 138 -1.73 2.26 -8.95
N CYS A 139 -0.66 1.68 -8.39
CA CYS A 139 0.05 0.57 -9.02
C CYS A 139 -0.84 -0.68 -9.14
N ALA A 140 -1.65 -0.98 -8.12
CA ALA A 140 -2.65 -2.05 -8.17
C ALA A 140 -3.71 -1.80 -9.27
N ALA A 141 -4.18 -0.55 -9.40
CA ALA A 141 -5.12 -0.17 -10.45
C ALA A 141 -4.51 -0.34 -11.85
N MET A 142 -3.24 0.01 -12.02
CA MET A 142 -2.51 -0.21 -13.28
C MET A 142 -2.33 -1.71 -13.57
N ALA A 143 -2.07 -2.55 -12.56
CA ALA A 143 -2.02 -4.00 -12.73
C ALA A 143 -3.38 -4.57 -13.15
N ALA A 144 -4.47 -4.09 -12.56
CA ALA A 144 -5.82 -4.48 -12.96
C ALA A 144 -6.14 -4.03 -14.40
N ALA A 145 -5.75 -2.82 -14.80
CA ALA A 145 -5.90 -2.33 -16.16
C ALA A 145 -5.14 -3.23 -17.15
N LYS A 146 -3.92 -3.64 -16.80
CA LYS A 146 -3.12 -4.60 -17.60
C LYS A 146 -3.83 -5.96 -17.71
N ALA A 147 -4.36 -6.48 -16.59
CA ALA A 147 -5.12 -7.74 -16.58
C ALA A 147 -6.36 -7.70 -17.47
N MET A 148 -7.00 -6.55 -17.58
CA MET A 148 -8.17 -6.30 -18.42
C MET A 148 -7.81 -6.00 -19.89
N GLY A 149 -6.53 -5.95 -20.25
CA GLY A 149 -6.07 -5.61 -21.60
C GLY A 149 -6.30 -4.15 -22.00
N LEU A 150 -6.40 -3.25 -21.02
CA LEU A 150 -6.58 -1.82 -21.27
C LEU A 150 -5.27 -1.15 -21.66
N GLU A 151 -5.37 -0.05 -22.41
CA GLU A 151 -4.21 0.77 -22.76
C GLU A 151 -3.65 1.48 -21.51
N LEU A 152 -2.49 1.06 -21.06
CA LEU A 152 -1.89 1.55 -19.82
C LEU A 152 -1.65 3.07 -19.79
N PRO A 153 -1.23 3.75 -20.90
CA PRO A 153 -1.13 5.20 -20.90
C PRO A 153 -2.47 5.91 -20.63
N LYS A 154 -3.58 5.38 -21.15
CA LYS A 154 -4.92 5.93 -20.87
C LYS A 154 -5.36 5.66 -19.43
N ALA A 155 -5.05 4.47 -18.90
CA ALA A 155 -5.28 4.14 -17.50
C ALA A 155 -4.50 5.10 -16.57
N ALA A 156 -3.22 5.33 -16.85
CA ALA A 156 -2.37 6.27 -16.12
C ALA A 156 -2.93 7.70 -16.16
N GLN A 157 -3.39 8.17 -17.31
CA GLN A 157 -4.03 9.48 -17.43
C GLN A 157 -5.29 9.59 -16.58
N SER A 158 -6.01 8.49 -16.37
CA SER A 158 -7.24 8.50 -15.56
C SER A 158 -6.96 8.69 -14.07
N LEU A 159 -5.77 8.34 -13.58
CA LEU A 159 -5.37 8.55 -12.19
C LEU A 159 -5.34 10.03 -11.82
N SER A 160 -4.95 10.92 -12.74
CA SER A 160 -4.93 12.37 -12.50
C SER A 160 -6.32 13.00 -12.35
N ARG A 161 -7.36 12.30 -12.78
CA ARG A 161 -8.76 12.76 -12.69
C ARG A 161 -9.49 12.13 -11.52
N PHE A 162 -8.86 11.18 -10.86
CA PHE A 162 -9.48 10.50 -9.73
C PHE A 162 -9.55 11.46 -8.54
N ALA A 163 -10.75 11.60 -7.98
CA ALA A 163 -11.00 12.31 -6.74
C ALA A 163 -11.54 11.32 -5.71
N CYS A 164 -10.94 11.33 -4.53
CA CYS A 164 -11.41 10.49 -3.44
C CYS A 164 -12.63 11.11 -2.77
N GLY A 165 -13.63 10.26 -2.46
CA GLY A 165 -14.76 10.66 -1.63
C GLY A 165 -14.69 10.03 -0.23
N PHE A 166 -15.49 10.56 0.69
CA PHE A 166 -15.79 10.02 2.02
C PHE A 166 -14.58 9.64 2.90
N GLY A 167 -14.00 10.67 3.57
CA GLY A 167 -13.03 10.46 4.65
C GLY A 167 -11.63 10.03 4.22
N ARG A 168 -11.32 10.04 2.93
CA ARG A 168 -10.00 9.69 2.44
C ARG A 168 -9.27 10.92 1.95
N MET A 169 -8.67 11.68 2.88
CA MET A 169 -7.99 12.96 2.60
C MET A 169 -8.92 14.02 2.01
N GLU A 170 -10.20 14.02 2.44
CA GLU A 170 -11.15 15.06 2.02
C GLU A 170 -10.72 16.43 2.53
N LYS A 171 -10.81 17.42 1.65
CA LYS A 171 -10.57 18.81 1.97
C LYS A 171 -11.88 19.55 2.10
N PHE A 172 -12.00 20.33 3.16
CA PHE A 172 -13.13 21.21 3.40
C PHE A 172 -12.59 22.61 3.71
N GLU A 173 -13.30 23.63 3.29
CA GLU A 173 -13.11 24.98 3.79
C GLU A 173 -14.25 25.31 4.76
N ILE A 174 -13.92 25.56 6.01
CA ILE A 174 -14.89 25.90 7.05
C ILE A 174 -14.51 27.26 7.63
N ASN A 175 -15.32 28.26 7.38
CA ASN A 175 -15.10 29.65 7.84
C ASN A 175 -13.69 30.21 7.49
N GLY A 176 -13.22 29.92 6.27
CA GLY A 176 -11.90 30.34 5.81
C GLY A 176 -10.73 29.52 6.35
N THR A 177 -11.00 28.38 7.00
CA THR A 177 -9.99 27.45 7.50
C THR A 177 -10.02 26.17 6.68
N ASP A 178 -8.85 25.76 6.17
CA ASP A 178 -8.68 24.48 5.50
C ASP A 178 -8.73 23.34 6.53
N VAL A 179 -9.68 22.43 6.35
CA VAL A 179 -9.86 21.24 7.18
C VAL A 179 -9.64 20.00 6.31
N ARG A 180 -8.82 19.08 6.78
CA ARG A 180 -8.63 17.77 6.14
C ARG A 180 -9.17 16.67 7.03
N MET A 181 -10.02 15.82 6.48
CA MET A 181 -10.58 14.66 7.18
C MET A 181 -9.96 13.38 6.67
N ILE A 182 -9.41 12.58 7.57
CA ILE A 182 -8.73 11.33 7.26
C ILE A 182 -9.29 10.22 8.13
N LEU A 183 -9.85 9.20 7.49
CA LEU A 183 -10.35 8.02 8.19
C LEU A 183 -9.22 7.01 8.41
N ILE A 184 -9.02 6.61 9.65
CA ILE A 184 -8.03 5.63 10.08
C ILE A 184 -8.78 4.41 10.64
N LYS A 185 -8.45 3.21 10.17
CA LYS A 185 -9.14 1.97 10.57
C LYS A 185 -8.22 0.91 11.19
N ASN A 186 -6.91 1.12 11.15
CA ASN A 186 -5.93 0.17 11.67
C ASN A 186 -4.58 0.85 11.96
N PRO A 187 -3.67 0.20 12.70
CA PRO A 187 -2.36 0.75 13.05
C PRO A 187 -1.53 1.19 11.84
N ALA A 188 -1.47 0.37 10.79
CA ALA A 188 -0.70 0.69 9.59
C ALA A 188 -1.19 1.97 8.91
N GLY A 189 -2.52 2.15 8.80
CA GLY A 189 -3.12 3.38 8.29
C GLY A 189 -2.83 4.59 9.18
N CYS A 190 -2.84 4.42 10.50
CA CYS A 190 -2.49 5.47 11.44
C CYS A 190 -1.04 5.92 11.26
N ASN A 191 -0.10 4.99 11.21
CA ASN A 191 1.31 5.29 11.01
C ASN A 191 1.56 6.01 9.67
N GLN A 192 0.84 5.65 8.61
CA GLN A 192 0.92 6.34 7.33
C GLN A 192 0.43 7.79 7.43
N VAL A 193 -0.66 8.04 8.15
CA VAL A 193 -1.17 9.40 8.38
C VAL A 193 -0.19 10.19 9.23
N LEU A 194 0.34 9.61 10.30
CA LEU A 194 1.34 10.28 11.13
C LEU A 194 2.61 10.61 10.34
N SER A 195 3.14 9.66 9.56
CA SER A 195 4.29 9.90 8.69
C SER A 195 4.04 11.01 7.66
N PHE A 196 2.82 11.08 7.14
CA PHE A 196 2.40 12.18 6.26
C PHE A 196 2.35 13.52 7.01
N LEU A 197 1.81 13.54 8.23
CA LEU A 197 1.69 14.77 9.03
C LEU A 197 3.05 15.29 9.51
N THR A 198 4.01 14.41 9.82
CA THR A 198 5.37 14.79 10.25
C THR A 198 6.20 15.45 9.14
N GLN A 199 5.82 15.29 7.87
CA GLN A 199 6.47 15.96 6.74
C GLN A 199 6.00 17.41 6.55
N ARG A 200 4.96 17.84 7.26
CA ARG A 200 4.46 19.20 7.17
C ARG A 200 5.39 20.18 7.89
N THR A 201 5.71 21.27 7.21
CA THR A 201 6.51 22.37 7.74
C THR A 201 5.66 23.47 8.37
N GLU A 202 4.40 23.60 7.92
CA GLU A 202 3.47 24.62 8.42
C GLU A 202 2.75 24.14 9.69
N PRO A 203 2.54 25.02 10.68
CA PRO A 203 1.78 24.67 11.87
C PRO A 203 0.34 24.26 11.54
N PHE A 204 -0.15 23.24 12.20
CA PHE A 204 -1.52 22.75 12.06
C PHE A 204 -2.09 22.29 13.39
N VAL A 205 -3.42 22.23 13.48
CA VAL A 205 -4.13 21.64 14.60
C VAL A 205 -4.54 20.22 14.23
N PHE A 206 -4.17 19.26 15.08
CA PHE A 206 -4.58 17.87 14.93
C PHE A 206 -5.70 17.55 15.89
N ALA A 207 -6.82 17.02 15.38
CA ALA A 207 -7.94 16.53 16.19
C ALA A 207 -8.18 15.05 15.86
N ALA A 208 -8.01 14.17 16.85
CA ALA A 208 -8.32 12.75 16.73
C ALA A 208 -9.69 12.47 17.34
N CYS A 209 -10.59 11.91 16.53
CA CYS A 209 -11.92 11.45 16.97
C CYS A 209 -11.93 9.92 16.96
N LEU A 210 -12.10 9.34 18.15
CA LEU A 210 -12.19 7.90 18.34
C LEU A 210 -13.64 7.45 18.41
N ASN A 211 -13.98 6.39 17.70
CA ASN A 211 -15.30 5.78 17.73
C ASN A 211 -15.15 4.29 18.07
N ASP A 212 -15.85 3.83 19.09
CA ASP A 212 -15.87 2.44 19.58
C ASP A 212 -17.10 1.65 19.11
N ARG A 213 -17.87 2.20 18.16
CA ARG A 213 -19.09 1.56 17.68
C ARG A 213 -18.77 0.34 16.81
N THR A 214 -19.67 -0.63 16.84
CA THR A 214 -19.55 -1.94 16.13
C THR A 214 -19.25 -1.82 14.64
N GLN A 215 -19.63 -0.73 14.00
CA GLN A 215 -19.42 -0.47 12.57
C GLN A 215 -17.96 -0.13 12.22
N ASP A 216 -17.20 0.41 13.18
CA ASP A 216 -15.81 0.86 12.98
C ASP A 216 -14.77 -0.14 13.55
N GLY A 217 -15.24 -1.29 14.03
CA GLY A 217 -14.42 -2.32 14.68
C GLY A 217 -14.60 -2.31 16.20
N ARG A 218 -14.64 -3.49 16.80
CA ARG A 218 -14.84 -3.67 18.25
C ARG A 218 -13.55 -3.52 19.04
N ASP A 219 -12.42 -3.68 18.38
CA ASP A 219 -11.11 -3.62 19.02
C ASP A 219 -10.45 -2.28 18.71
N VAL A 220 -10.44 -1.41 19.69
CA VAL A 220 -9.77 -0.09 19.65
C VAL A 220 -8.46 -0.10 20.45
N SER A 221 -8.05 -1.26 20.97
CA SER A 221 -6.85 -1.40 21.81
C SER A 221 -5.57 -0.96 21.11
N TRP A 222 -5.52 -1.13 19.76
CA TRP A 222 -4.39 -0.69 18.95
C TRP A 222 -4.18 0.83 18.97
N ILE A 223 -5.24 1.62 19.24
CA ILE A 223 -5.14 3.09 19.34
C ILE A 223 -4.40 3.46 20.62
N LEU A 224 -4.64 2.73 21.71
CA LEU A 224 -3.98 2.98 23.00
C LEU A 224 -2.47 2.69 22.91
N SER A 225 -2.03 1.75 22.07
CA SER A 225 -0.62 1.48 21.87
C SER A 225 0.13 2.60 21.12
N LEU A 226 -0.58 3.42 20.35
CA LEU A 226 -0.01 4.55 19.63
C LEU A 226 0.12 5.80 20.50
N ILE A 227 -0.69 5.95 21.54
CA ILE A 227 -0.63 7.09 22.46
C ILE A 227 0.64 7.04 23.33
N HIS A 228 1.21 5.86 23.56
CA HIS A 228 2.44 5.69 24.34
C HIS A 228 3.75 5.95 23.58
N ILE A 229 3.69 6.27 22.28
CA ILE A 229 4.87 6.57 21.46
C ILE A 229 5.23 8.08 21.51
N SER A 230 4.45 8.89 22.18
CA SER A 230 4.60 10.37 22.22
C SER A 230 5.19 10.93 23.53
N GLU A 231 5.87 10.12 24.35
CA GLU A 231 6.67 10.61 25.49
C GLU A 231 8.16 10.69 25.15
#